data_27dbb93acce942e562a8b3d505fd385d
#
_entry.id   27dbb93acce942e562a8b3d505fd385d
#
_cell.length_a   1.000
_cell.length_b   1.000
_cell.length_c   1.000
_cell.angle_alpha   90.00
_cell.angle_beta   90.00
_cell.angle_gamma   90.00
#
_symmetry.space_group_name_H-M   'P 1'
#
loop_
_entity.id
_entity.type
_entity.pdbx_description
1 polymer ?
#
loop_
_entity_poly.entity_id
_entity_poly.type
_entity_poly.pdbx_seq_one_letter_code
_entity_poly.pdbx_strand_id
1 'polypeptide(L)'
;MLLALNTCGSTASIALGVADKDDVKILATAELAVRTYSARLIPEIAALLESRQATLRDVEAIVVVNGPGSFTGIRVGLSTAKGLAEGAGIPLIAVSRLALLAAASLLPHVLAAVDAGRSEYYVGEYLNGENLGEVLLSGEETVAVATQPGAGVLVCDESRADDVSPATSACSALAICGPVYVQPPDAAVALAFAMKRFRAGQFDDPETLNANYLRRSDAEVLRLARPAAK
;
A
#
# COMPACT_ATOMS: atom_id res chain seq x y z
N MET A 1 1.70 4.99 -21.13
CA MET A 1 1.29 5.61 -19.84
C MET A 1 1.28 4.56 -18.75
N LEU A 2 1.36 4.98 -17.47
CA LEU A 2 1.27 4.08 -16.33
C LEU A 2 0.04 4.45 -15.51
N LEU A 3 -0.69 3.44 -14.99
CA LEU A 3 -1.84 3.61 -14.12
C LEU A 3 -1.51 3.04 -12.74
N ALA A 4 -1.74 3.79 -11.66
CA ALA A 4 -1.61 3.26 -10.30
C ALA A 4 -2.91 3.32 -9.52
N LEU A 5 -3.12 2.31 -8.68
CA LEU A 5 -4.25 2.16 -7.78
C LEU A 5 -3.76 1.93 -6.35
N ASN A 6 -4.19 2.78 -5.42
CA ASN A 6 -4.02 2.54 -3.99
C ASN A 6 -5.38 2.63 -3.30
N THR A 7 -5.85 1.51 -2.77
CA THR A 7 -7.12 1.38 -2.05
C THR A 7 -6.93 0.85 -0.63
N CYS A 8 -5.68 0.83 -0.14
CA CYS A 8 -5.33 0.20 1.13
C CYS A 8 -5.55 1.09 2.35
N GLY A 9 -5.63 2.40 2.13
CA GLY A 9 -5.73 3.43 3.19
C GLY A 9 -7.17 3.81 3.57
N SER A 10 -7.28 4.92 4.29
CA SER A 10 -8.55 5.58 4.64
C SER A 10 -9.18 6.30 3.44
N THR A 11 -8.39 6.64 2.44
CA THR A 11 -8.83 7.14 1.12
C THR A 11 -8.25 6.22 0.05
N ALA A 12 -8.96 6.06 -1.05
CA ALA A 12 -8.41 5.44 -2.24
C ALA A 12 -7.86 6.53 -3.16
N SER A 13 -6.80 6.24 -3.87
CA SER A 13 -6.21 7.13 -4.86
C SER A 13 -5.90 6.41 -6.16
N ILE A 14 -5.96 7.17 -7.25
CA ILE A 14 -5.62 6.74 -8.60
C ILE A 14 -4.62 7.75 -9.15
N ALA A 15 -3.64 7.30 -9.91
CA ALA A 15 -2.72 8.17 -10.62
C ALA A 15 -2.45 7.68 -12.03
N LEU A 16 -2.33 8.62 -12.96
CA LEU A 16 -1.78 8.41 -14.30
C LEU A 16 -0.43 9.12 -14.41
N GLY A 17 0.54 8.47 -14.99
CA GLY A 17 1.85 9.03 -15.25
C GLY A 17 2.47 8.51 -16.54
N VAL A 18 3.56 9.13 -16.93
CA VAL A 18 4.44 8.66 -18.02
C VAL A 18 5.87 8.56 -17.51
N ALA A 19 6.58 7.55 -17.96
CA ALA A 19 7.99 7.41 -17.64
C ALA A 19 8.78 8.60 -18.22
N ASP A 20 9.54 9.29 -17.39
CA ASP A 20 10.41 10.39 -17.78
C ASP A 20 11.81 10.14 -17.22
N LYS A 21 12.78 9.83 -18.10
CA LYS A 21 14.16 9.46 -17.73
C LYS A 21 14.19 8.46 -16.57
N ASP A 22 14.62 8.90 -15.37
CA ASP A 22 14.73 8.05 -14.18
C ASP A 22 13.56 8.18 -13.22
N ASP A 23 12.53 8.92 -13.60
CA ASP A 23 11.37 9.24 -12.76
C ASP A 23 10.05 9.00 -13.53
N VAL A 24 8.94 9.36 -12.93
CA VAL A 24 7.61 9.38 -13.51
C VAL A 24 7.03 10.80 -13.46
N LYS A 25 6.60 11.30 -14.60
CA LYS A 25 5.82 12.52 -14.65
C LYS A 25 4.35 12.19 -14.40
N ILE A 26 3.82 12.66 -13.28
CA ILE A 26 2.40 12.52 -12.97
C ILE A 26 1.58 13.43 -13.88
N LEU A 27 0.60 12.85 -14.54
CA LEU A 27 -0.29 13.56 -15.46
C LEU A 27 -1.60 13.95 -14.79
N ALA A 28 -2.18 13.03 -14.01
CA ALA A 28 -3.44 13.23 -13.33
C ALA A 28 -3.55 12.33 -12.10
N THR A 29 -4.28 12.80 -11.09
CA THR A 29 -4.61 12.04 -9.88
C THR A 29 -6.08 12.21 -9.55
N ALA A 30 -6.66 11.22 -8.87
CA ALA A 30 -7.99 11.30 -8.28
C ALA A 30 -8.01 10.62 -6.93
N GLU A 31 -8.79 11.17 -6.00
CA GLU A 31 -9.05 10.58 -4.70
C GLU A 31 -10.52 10.17 -4.58
N LEU A 32 -10.76 9.07 -3.88
CA LEU A 32 -12.09 8.52 -3.66
C LEU A 32 -12.31 8.25 -2.18
N ALA A 33 -13.46 8.68 -1.66
CA ALA A 33 -13.84 8.42 -0.28
C ALA A 33 -14.11 6.92 -0.05
N VAL A 34 -13.70 6.41 1.11
CA VAL A 34 -13.74 4.98 1.52
C VAL A 34 -15.05 4.27 1.21
N ARG A 35 -16.20 4.94 1.41
CA ARG A 35 -17.51 4.29 1.29
C ARG A 35 -18.00 4.13 -0.15
N THR A 36 -17.34 4.75 -1.12
CA THR A 36 -17.82 4.81 -2.51
C THR A 36 -16.87 4.20 -3.52
N TYR A 37 -15.61 3.90 -3.15
CA TYR A 37 -14.61 3.50 -4.12
C TYR A 37 -14.91 2.18 -4.82
N SER A 38 -15.58 1.21 -4.19
CA SER A 38 -15.94 -0.05 -4.84
C SER A 38 -16.85 0.13 -6.07
N ALA A 39 -17.75 1.12 -6.03
CA ALA A 39 -18.64 1.43 -7.15
C ALA A 39 -18.03 2.46 -8.12
N ARG A 40 -17.12 3.32 -7.63
CA ARG A 40 -16.61 4.45 -8.39
C ARG A 40 -15.22 4.24 -8.99
N LEU A 41 -14.47 3.23 -8.55
CA LEU A 41 -13.08 3.04 -8.96
C LEU A 41 -12.92 2.92 -10.48
N ILE A 42 -13.71 2.06 -11.13
CA ILE A 42 -13.69 1.89 -12.60
C ILE A 42 -14.16 3.15 -13.32
N PRO A 43 -15.30 3.77 -12.97
CA PRO A 43 -15.70 5.05 -13.55
C PRO A 43 -14.64 6.16 -13.41
N GLU A 44 -13.97 6.27 -12.26
CA GLU A 44 -12.93 7.29 -12.06
C GLU A 44 -11.67 6.99 -12.88
N ILE A 45 -11.28 5.72 -13.02
CA ILE A 45 -10.19 5.33 -13.93
C ILE A 45 -10.54 5.76 -15.37
N ALA A 46 -11.75 5.48 -15.83
CA ALA A 46 -12.21 5.87 -17.15
C ALA A 46 -12.20 7.39 -17.34
N ALA A 47 -12.74 8.15 -16.37
CA ALA A 47 -12.76 9.61 -16.41
C ALA A 47 -11.33 10.20 -16.40
N LEU A 48 -10.42 9.59 -15.62
CA LEU A 48 -9.03 10.03 -15.55
C LEU A 48 -8.31 9.84 -16.89
N LEU A 49 -8.50 8.69 -17.53
CA LEU A 49 -7.96 8.41 -18.88
C LEU A 49 -8.56 9.37 -19.92
N GLU A 50 -9.88 9.55 -19.91
CA GLU A 50 -10.58 10.43 -20.84
C GLU A 50 -10.12 11.89 -20.71
N SER A 51 -9.83 12.36 -19.49
CA SER A 51 -9.27 13.69 -19.23
C SER A 51 -7.93 13.94 -19.93
N ARG A 52 -7.25 12.87 -20.32
CA ARG A 52 -5.96 12.87 -21.04
C ARG A 52 -6.10 12.40 -22.49
N GLN A 53 -7.34 12.30 -22.99
CA GLN A 53 -7.63 11.79 -24.33
C GLN A 53 -7.00 10.41 -24.59
N ALA A 54 -6.93 9.59 -23.52
CA ALA A 54 -6.34 8.27 -23.53
C ALA A 54 -7.39 7.18 -23.23
N THR A 55 -7.05 5.97 -23.58
CA THR A 55 -7.82 4.76 -23.34
C THR A 55 -6.99 3.76 -22.55
N LEU A 56 -7.59 2.67 -22.11
CA LEU A 56 -6.86 1.60 -21.43
C LEU A 56 -5.75 0.98 -22.32
N ARG A 57 -5.88 1.06 -23.64
CA ARG A 57 -4.86 0.58 -24.60
C ARG A 57 -3.56 1.40 -24.59
N ASP A 58 -3.62 2.61 -24.07
CA ASP A 58 -2.46 3.51 -23.95
C ASP A 58 -1.71 3.28 -22.63
N VAL A 59 -2.21 2.36 -21.77
CA VAL A 59 -1.58 1.99 -20.51
C VAL A 59 -0.58 0.85 -20.74
N GLU A 60 0.68 1.11 -20.41
CA GLU A 60 1.81 0.18 -20.58
C GLU A 60 2.01 -0.74 -19.37
N ALA A 61 1.63 -0.29 -18.17
CA ALA A 61 1.63 -1.09 -16.96
C ALA A 61 0.64 -0.54 -15.92
N ILE A 62 0.09 -1.45 -15.10
CA ILE A 62 -0.74 -1.12 -13.96
C ILE A 62 0.07 -1.38 -12.68
N VAL A 63 0.14 -0.39 -11.80
CA VAL A 63 0.72 -0.50 -10.46
C VAL A 63 -0.41 -0.62 -9.45
N VAL A 64 -0.34 -1.59 -8.55
CA VAL A 64 -1.36 -1.75 -7.49
C VAL A 64 -0.70 -1.89 -6.13
N VAL A 65 -1.18 -1.11 -5.16
CA VAL A 65 -0.79 -1.32 -3.76
C VAL A 65 -1.58 -2.52 -3.23
N ASN A 66 -0.85 -3.61 -2.95
CA ASN A 66 -1.48 -4.88 -2.57
C ASN A 66 -1.64 -5.09 -1.06
N GLY A 67 -1.41 -4.05 -0.25
CA GLY A 67 -1.50 -4.10 1.21
C GLY A 67 -0.15 -3.83 1.91
N PRO A 68 -0.13 -3.97 3.24
CA PRO A 68 -1.26 -4.25 4.13
C PRO A 68 -2.19 -3.05 4.32
N GLY A 69 -3.39 -3.29 4.87
CA GLY A 69 -4.38 -2.23 5.15
C GLY A 69 -5.82 -2.72 5.15
N SER A 70 -6.75 -1.87 4.68
CA SER A 70 -8.17 -2.17 4.59
C SER A 70 -8.44 -3.45 3.81
N PHE A 71 -8.98 -4.48 4.46
CA PHE A 71 -9.28 -5.78 3.84
C PHE A 71 -10.19 -5.67 2.59
N THR A 72 -11.24 -4.87 2.69
CA THR A 72 -12.15 -4.61 1.55
C THR A 72 -11.43 -3.81 0.48
N GLY A 73 -10.68 -2.77 0.88
CA GLY A 73 -9.95 -1.91 -0.05
C GLY A 73 -8.93 -2.68 -0.88
N ILE A 74 -8.09 -3.48 -0.23
CA ILE A 74 -7.09 -4.30 -0.92
C ILE A 74 -7.75 -5.20 -1.97
N ARG A 75 -8.86 -5.87 -1.63
CA ARG A 75 -9.55 -6.75 -2.56
C ARG A 75 -10.14 -6.02 -3.75
N VAL A 76 -10.77 -4.86 -3.51
CA VAL A 76 -11.32 -4.04 -4.59
C VAL A 76 -10.22 -3.57 -5.52
N GLY A 77 -9.14 -2.99 -5.00
CA GLY A 77 -8.03 -2.50 -5.82
C GLY A 77 -7.34 -3.61 -6.60
N LEU A 78 -6.99 -4.70 -5.90
CA LEU A 78 -6.29 -5.82 -6.53
C LEU A 78 -7.16 -6.52 -7.58
N SER A 79 -8.45 -6.77 -7.31
CA SER A 79 -9.36 -7.39 -8.28
C SER A 79 -9.57 -6.50 -9.50
N THR A 80 -9.69 -5.17 -9.29
CA THR A 80 -9.79 -4.21 -10.40
C THR A 80 -8.52 -4.22 -11.25
N ALA A 81 -7.34 -4.12 -10.61
CA ALA A 81 -6.06 -4.14 -11.31
C ALA A 81 -5.86 -5.42 -12.13
N LYS A 82 -6.13 -6.58 -11.53
CA LYS A 82 -6.05 -7.89 -12.20
C LYS A 82 -7.01 -7.99 -13.38
N GLY A 83 -8.28 -7.59 -13.19
CA GLY A 83 -9.28 -7.63 -14.25
C GLY A 83 -8.94 -6.71 -15.43
N LEU A 84 -8.40 -5.52 -15.18
CA LEU A 84 -7.94 -4.61 -16.22
C LEU A 84 -6.68 -5.14 -16.92
N ALA A 85 -5.72 -5.66 -16.16
CA ALA A 85 -4.48 -6.24 -16.64
C ALA A 85 -4.77 -7.43 -17.57
N GLU A 86 -5.59 -8.37 -17.12
CA GLU A 86 -5.97 -9.57 -17.88
C GLU A 86 -6.83 -9.23 -19.10
N GLY A 87 -7.85 -8.37 -18.93
CA GLY A 87 -8.76 -8.00 -20.00
C GLY A 87 -8.11 -7.21 -21.13
N ALA A 88 -7.04 -6.45 -20.87
CA ALA A 88 -6.34 -5.64 -21.86
C ALA A 88 -4.91 -6.14 -22.19
N GLY A 89 -4.45 -7.22 -21.56
CA GLY A 89 -3.09 -7.73 -21.75
C GLY A 89 -2.00 -6.79 -21.22
N ILE A 90 -2.29 -6.06 -20.13
CA ILE A 90 -1.40 -5.04 -19.55
C ILE A 90 -0.58 -5.66 -18.42
N PRO A 91 0.77 -5.47 -18.38
CA PRO A 91 1.60 -5.92 -17.27
C PRO A 91 1.18 -5.32 -15.93
N LEU A 92 1.35 -6.08 -14.83
CA LEU A 92 0.98 -5.69 -13.48
C LEU A 92 2.22 -5.62 -12.56
N ILE A 93 2.28 -4.60 -11.71
CA ILE A 93 3.30 -4.44 -10.66
C ILE A 93 2.58 -4.23 -9.33
N ALA A 94 2.76 -5.16 -8.40
CA ALA A 94 2.28 -4.99 -7.04
C ALA A 94 3.36 -4.37 -6.14
N VAL A 95 2.94 -3.48 -5.25
CA VAL A 95 3.84 -2.83 -4.29
C VAL A 95 3.25 -2.89 -2.89
N SER A 96 4.11 -3.14 -1.89
CA SER A 96 3.69 -3.11 -0.49
C SER A 96 3.47 -1.68 -0.01
N ARG A 97 2.41 -1.44 0.75
CA ARG A 97 2.17 -0.16 1.42
C ARG A 97 3.29 0.19 2.41
N LEU A 98 3.83 -0.81 3.11
CA LEU A 98 4.94 -0.61 4.04
C LEU A 98 6.23 -0.22 3.30
N ALA A 99 6.49 -0.81 2.13
CA ALA A 99 7.61 -0.41 1.29
C ALA A 99 7.50 1.04 0.81
N LEU A 100 6.29 1.48 0.44
CA LEU A 100 6.04 2.88 0.06
C LEU A 100 6.26 3.84 1.23
N LEU A 101 5.81 3.45 2.43
CA LEU A 101 5.98 4.23 3.65
C LEU A 101 7.47 4.36 4.00
N ALA A 102 8.22 3.26 3.92
CA ALA A 102 9.66 3.26 4.13
C ALA A 102 10.39 4.16 3.13
N ALA A 103 10.06 4.05 1.84
CA ALA A 103 10.65 4.86 0.80
C ALA A 103 10.37 6.37 0.97
N ALA A 104 9.17 6.73 1.43
CA ALA A 104 8.78 8.12 1.68
C ALA A 104 9.61 8.80 2.78
N SER A 105 10.19 8.03 3.71
CA SER A 105 11.02 8.55 4.79
C SER A 105 12.41 8.98 4.33
N LEU A 106 12.89 8.49 3.19
CA LEU A 106 14.25 8.68 2.65
C LEU A 106 15.38 8.22 3.61
N LEU A 107 15.07 7.40 4.60
CA LEU A 107 16.02 6.88 5.57
C LEU A 107 16.60 5.53 5.12
N PRO A 108 17.87 5.24 5.44
CA PRO A 108 18.50 4.00 4.98
C PRO A 108 18.05 2.75 5.72
N HIS A 109 17.66 2.87 7.00
CA HIS A 109 17.16 1.75 7.80
C HIS A 109 15.85 2.16 8.50
N VAL A 110 14.76 1.48 8.16
CA VAL A 110 13.39 1.86 8.54
C VAL A 110 12.63 0.68 9.09
N LEU A 111 11.88 0.93 10.16
CA LEU A 111 10.75 0.12 10.60
C LEU A 111 9.47 0.86 10.21
N ALA A 112 8.89 0.52 9.08
CA ALA A 112 7.62 1.10 8.64
C ALA A 112 6.47 0.47 9.42
N ALA A 113 5.61 1.26 10.05
CA ALA A 113 4.49 0.77 10.84
C ALA A 113 3.17 1.42 10.44
N VAL A 114 2.16 0.61 10.23
CA VAL A 114 0.79 1.01 9.92
C VAL A 114 -0.17 0.37 10.92
N ASP A 115 -1.08 1.15 11.48
CA ASP A 115 -2.09 0.65 12.42
C ASP A 115 -2.96 -0.43 11.75
N ALA A 116 -2.99 -1.59 12.38
CA ALA A 116 -3.81 -2.71 11.99
C ALA A 116 -5.14 -2.79 12.78
N GLY A 117 -5.38 -1.84 13.70
CA GLY A 117 -6.46 -1.88 14.69
C GLY A 117 -6.21 -2.89 15.81
N ARG A 118 -7.01 -2.82 16.88
CA ARG A 118 -6.90 -3.73 18.03
C ARG A 118 -5.55 -3.69 18.75
N SER A 119 -4.89 -2.53 18.75
CA SER A 119 -3.52 -2.35 19.30
C SER A 119 -2.46 -3.23 18.63
N GLU A 120 -2.66 -3.59 17.38
CA GLU A 120 -1.69 -4.29 16.52
C GLU A 120 -1.23 -3.40 15.38
N TYR A 121 -0.04 -3.65 14.87
CA TYR A 121 0.60 -2.90 13.79
C TYR A 121 1.12 -3.84 12.72
N TYR A 122 0.90 -3.48 11.47
CA TYR A 122 1.66 -4.04 10.36
C TYR A 122 3.03 -3.37 10.36
N VAL A 123 4.08 -4.15 10.55
CA VAL A 123 5.47 -3.66 10.62
C VAL A 123 6.28 -4.29 9.51
N GLY A 124 7.06 -3.46 8.81
CA GLY A 124 8.01 -3.90 7.80
C GLY A 124 9.39 -3.32 8.06
N GLU A 125 10.41 -4.15 8.03
CA GLU A 125 11.80 -3.72 8.16
C GLU A 125 12.45 -3.60 6.78
N TYR A 126 13.10 -2.45 6.54
CA TYR A 126 13.73 -2.12 5.26
C TYR A 126 15.13 -1.55 5.47
N LEU A 127 16.11 -2.11 4.78
CA LEU A 127 17.50 -1.63 4.78
C LEU A 127 17.90 -1.24 3.35
N ASN A 128 18.22 0.04 3.14
CA ASN A 128 18.53 0.61 1.82
C ASN A 128 17.47 0.30 0.75
N GLY A 129 16.20 0.24 1.17
CA GLY A 129 15.05 -0.09 0.32
C GLY A 129 14.83 -1.60 0.09
N GLU A 130 15.68 -2.47 0.61
CA GLU A 130 15.46 -3.92 0.60
C GLU A 130 14.52 -4.33 1.73
N ASN A 131 13.50 -5.13 1.41
CA ASN A 131 12.57 -5.69 2.38
C ASN A 131 13.23 -6.85 3.14
N LEU A 132 13.41 -6.70 4.46
CA LEU A 132 13.95 -7.74 5.33
C LEU A 132 12.85 -8.61 5.95
N GLY A 133 11.60 -8.17 5.91
CA GLY A 133 10.44 -8.89 6.39
C GLY A 133 9.28 -7.96 6.72
N GLU A 134 8.07 -8.47 6.57
CA GLU A 134 6.83 -7.80 6.97
C GLU A 134 6.00 -8.72 7.86
N VAL A 135 5.49 -8.20 8.97
CA VAL A 135 4.82 -8.98 10.02
C VAL A 135 3.73 -8.17 10.71
N LEU A 136 2.77 -8.85 11.32
CA LEU A 136 1.81 -8.26 12.25
C LEU A 136 2.34 -8.43 13.68
N LEU A 137 2.46 -7.32 14.42
CA LEU A 137 2.92 -7.27 15.80
C LEU A 137 1.91 -6.56 16.69
N SER A 138 1.87 -6.91 17.96
CA SER A 138 1.22 -6.10 18.99
C SER A 138 1.98 -4.77 19.19
N GLY A 139 1.34 -3.79 19.87
CA GLY A 139 2.01 -2.54 20.20
C GLY A 139 3.25 -2.77 21.08
N GLU A 140 3.18 -3.70 22.06
CA GLU A 140 4.31 -4.04 22.93
C GLU A 140 5.48 -4.66 22.14
N GLU A 141 5.20 -5.61 21.25
CA GLU A 141 6.20 -6.23 20.39
C GLU A 141 6.83 -5.20 19.43
N THR A 142 6.01 -4.28 18.88
CA THR A 142 6.50 -3.22 18.00
C THR A 142 7.46 -2.29 18.75
N VAL A 143 7.12 -1.88 19.97
CA VAL A 143 8.02 -1.09 20.84
C VAL A 143 9.30 -1.86 21.15
N ALA A 144 9.18 -3.14 21.51
CA ALA A 144 10.33 -3.98 21.80
C ALA A 144 11.30 -4.09 20.63
N VAL A 145 10.79 -4.25 19.39
CA VAL A 145 11.62 -4.29 18.18
C VAL A 145 12.23 -2.92 17.89
N ALA A 146 11.43 -1.84 17.95
CA ALA A 146 11.90 -0.48 17.63
C ALA A 146 12.94 0.08 18.62
N THR A 147 13.01 -0.47 19.83
CA THR A 147 13.97 -0.05 20.87
C THR A 147 15.22 -0.93 20.95
N GLN A 148 15.35 -1.95 20.10
CA GLN A 148 16.55 -2.78 20.07
C GLN A 148 17.77 -1.99 19.56
N PRO A 149 18.97 -2.27 20.09
CA PRO A 149 20.19 -1.70 19.53
C PRO A 149 20.37 -2.04 18.05
N GLY A 150 20.52 -1.02 17.22
CA GLY A 150 20.65 -1.20 15.78
C GLY A 150 19.32 -1.31 15.01
N ALA A 151 18.18 -1.18 15.66
CA ALA A 151 16.88 -1.11 14.99
C ALA A 151 16.82 0.06 13.99
N GLY A 152 16.04 -0.10 12.93
CA GLY A 152 15.71 0.99 12.02
C GLY A 152 14.89 2.07 12.69
N VAL A 153 14.87 3.26 12.09
CA VAL A 153 14.03 4.36 12.56
C VAL A 153 12.56 3.97 12.35
N LEU A 154 11.75 4.09 13.39
CA LEU A 154 10.31 3.85 13.30
C LEU A 154 9.64 4.96 12.49
N VAL A 155 8.96 4.57 11.41
CA VAL A 155 8.23 5.48 10.53
C VAL A 155 6.76 5.07 10.49
N CYS A 156 5.88 6.04 10.76
CA CYS A 156 4.43 5.86 10.78
C CYS A 156 3.76 6.77 9.75
N ASP A 157 2.60 6.36 9.23
CA ASP A 157 1.79 7.26 8.43
C ASP A 157 0.97 8.23 9.31
N GLU A 158 0.79 9.46 8.81
CA GLU A 158 0.00 10.51 9.50
C GLU A 158 -1.52 10.29 9.37
N SER A 159 -1.96 9.15 8.95
CA SER A 159 -3.31 8.89 8.45
C SER A 159 -4.45 9.10 9.46
N ARG A 160 -4.33 10.03 10.42
CA ARG A 160 -5.44 10.51 11.27
C ARG A 160 -5.20 11.86 11.96
N ALA A 161 -4.33 12.72 11.42
CA ALA A 161 -4.08 14.03 12.03
C ALA A 161 -5.31 14.97 12.00
N ASP A 162 -6.25 14.76 11.09
CA ASP A 162 -7.35 15.71 10.86
C ASP A 162 -8.60 15.50 11.73
N ASP A 163 -8.73 14.36 12.44
CA ASP A 163 -9.98 14.05 13.15
C ASP A 163 -9.84 13.86 14.65
N VAL A 164 -8.64 13.86 15.22
CA VAL A 164 -8.49 13.58 16.67
C VAL A 164 -7.23 14.22 17.25
N SER A 165 -7.38 14.81 18.45
CA SER A 165 -6.32 15.27 19.34
C SER A 165 -5.04 14.41 19.27
N PRO A 166 -3.82 14.97 19.45
CA PRO A 166 -2.54 14.24 19.44
C PRO A 166 -2.51 12.96 20.29
N ALA A 167 -3.44 12.85 21.24
CA ALA A 167 -3.59 11.69 22.14
C ALA A 167 -4.29 10.47 21.49
N THR A 168 -4.79 10.59 20.26
CA THR A 168 -5.57 9.54 19.59
C THR A 168 -5.02 9.17 18.21
N SER A 169 -3.79 9.58 17.88
CA SER A 169 -3.07 9.04 16.70
C SER A 169 -3.05 7.51 16.79
N ALA A 170 -3.35 6.84 15.68
CA ALA A 170 -3.34 5.38 15.62
C ALA A 170 -2.02 4.76 16.12
N CYS A 171 -0.91 5.49 15.95
CA CYS A 171 0.41 5.12 16.47
C CYS A 171 0.77 5.76 17.80
N SER A 172 -0.19 6.30 18.58
CA SER A 172 0.12 6.96 19.86
C SER A 172 0.80 6.02 20.88
N ALA A 173 0.48 4.73 20.83
CA ALA A 173 1.15 3.72 21.67
C ALA A 173 2.64 3.56 21.31
N LEU A 174 3.05 3.96 20.12
CA LEU A 174 4.45 3.91 19.66
C LEU A 174 5.21 5.23 19.92
N ALA A 175 4.57 6.25 20.48
CA ALA A 175 5.17 7.57 20.72
C ALA A 175 6.45 7.51 21.57
N ILE A 176 6.56 6.52 22.45
CA ILE A 176 7.75 6.28 23.27
C ILE A 176 9.00 5.98 22.43
N CYS A 177 8.83 5.48 21.20
CA CYS A 177 9.92 5.18 20.27
C CYS A 177 10.37 6.40 19.45
N GLY A 178 9.71 7.57 19.58
CA GLY A 178 10.00 8.77 18.80
C GLY A 178 9.81 8.58 17.30
N PRO A 179 8.64 8.10 16.83
CA PRO A 179 8.45 7.77 15.42
C PRO A 179 8.53 9.03 14.54
N VAL A 180 9.05 8.85 13.33
CA VAL A 180 8.95 9.84 12.25
C VAL A 180 7.61 9.63 11.55
N TYR A 181 6.83 10.69 11.42
CA TYR A 181 5.57 10.65 10.69
C TYR A 181 5.76 11.14 9.26
N VAL A 182 5.19 10.42 8.31
CA VAL A 182 5.19 10.81 6.90
C VAL A 182 3.78 10.77 6.34
N GLN A 183 3.53 11.55 5.30
CA GLN A 183 2.23 11.53 4.63
C GLN A 183 1.90 10.12 4.12
N PRO A 184 0.64 9.67 4.25
CA PRO A 184 0.23 8.38 3.70
C PRO A 184 0.57 8.31 2.21
N PRO A 185 1.29 7.27 1.76
CA PRO A 185 1.64 7.16 0.35
C PRO A 185 0.39 6.98 -0.51
N ASP A 186 0.27 7.81 -1.53
CA ASP A 186 -0.81 7.77 -2.53
C ASP A 186 -0.42 6.94 -3.78
N ALA A 187 -1.30 6.93 -4.79
CA ALA A 187 -1.04 6.24 -6.05
C ALA A 187 0.10 6.87 -6.88
N ALA A 188 0.37 8.18 -6.73
CA ALA A 188 1.48 8.83 -7.42
C ALA A 188 2.83 8.36 -6.84
N VAL A 189 2.92 8.24 -5.52
CA VAL A 189 4.09 7.65 -4.84
C VAL A 189 4.30 6.20 -5.29
N ALA A 190 3.22 5.43 -5.45
CA ALA A 190 3.31 4.06 -5.94
C ALA A 190 3.86 3.98 -7.37
N LEU A 191 3.49 4.92 -8.27
CA LEU A 191 4.08 5.01 -9.62
C LEU A 191 5.59 5.25 -9.55
N ALA A 192 6.02 6.25 -8.80
CA ALA A 192 7.45 6.57 -8.67
C ALA A 192 8.24 5.38 -8.11
N PHE A 193 7.72 4.71 -7.09
CA PHE A 193 8.35 3.53 -6.49
C PHE A 193 8.47 2.36 -7.47
N ALA A 194 7.47 2.13 -8.30
CA ALA A 194 7.43 1.02 -9.26
C ALA A 194 8.35 1.22 -10.48
N MET A 195 8.87 2.44 -10.73
CA MET A 195 9.62 2.77 -11.95
C MET A 195 10.83 1.87 -12.18
N LYS A 196 11.57 1.53 -11.12
CA LYS A 196 12.75 0.63 -11.24
C LYS A 196 12.33 -0.75 -11.76
N ARG A 197 11.24 -1.32 -11.23
CA ARG A 197 10.70 -2.61 -11.68
C ARG A 197 10.12 -2.54 -13.08
N PHE A 198 9.37 -1.48 -13.38
CA PHE A 198 8.80 -1.25 -14.72
C PHE A 198 9.90 -1.25 -15.79
N ARG A 199 10.97 -0.50 -15.60
CA ARG A 199 12.09 -0.43 -16.56
C ARG A 199 12.88 -1.72 -16.68
N ALA A 200 12.98 -2.47 -15.59
CA ALA A 200 13.61 -3.78 -15.61
C ALA A 200 12.72 -4.87 -16.23
N GLY A 201 11.48 -4.56 -16.64
CA GLY A 201 10.52 -5.54 -17.14
C GLY A 201 10.09 -6.55 -16.07
N GLN A 202 10.17 -6.18 -14.79
CA GLN A 202 9.86 -7.04 -13.65
C GLN A 202 8.37 -6.90 -13.29
N PHE A 203 7.56 -7.74 -13.88
CA PHE A 203 6.11 -7.75 -13.69
C PHE A 203 5.69 -8.94 -12.82
N ASP A 204 4.56 -8.78 -12.14
CA ASP A 204 3.92 -9.83 -11.38
C ASP A 204 2.92 -10.57 -12.25
N ASP A 205 2.83 -11.88 -12.05
CA ASP A 205 1.83 -12.70 -12.70
C ASP A 205 0.45 -12.48 -12.06
N PRO A 206 -0.55 -11.98 -12.81
CA PRO A 206 -1.89 -11.77 -12.29
C PRO A 206 -2.55 -13.01 -11.69
N GLU A 207 -2.24 -14.21 -12.17
CA GLU A 207 -2.85 -15.44 -11.67
C GLU A 207 -2.37 -15.77 -10.25
N THR A 208 -1.08 -15.62 -9.99
CA THR A 208 -0.45 -15.98 -8.73
C THR A 208 -0.35 -14.83 -7.73
N LEU A 209 -0.45 -13.58 -8.19
CA LEU A 209 -0.39 -12.41 -7.33
C LEU A 209 -1.51 -12.43 -6.29
N ASN A 210 -1.12 -12.29 -5.03
CA ASN A 210 -2.04 -12.24 -3.90
C ASN A 210 -1.93 -10.93 -3.13
N ALA A 211 -2.98 -10.63 -2.36
CA ALA A 211 -2.94 -9.55 -1.39
C ALA A 211 -1.90 -9.85 -0.30
N ASN A 212 -1.22 -8.81 0.16
CA ASN A 212 -0.27 -8.89 1.26
C ASN A 212 -1.03 -8.98 2.60
N TYR A 213 -1.56 -10.16 2.89
CA TYR A 213 -2.30 -10.44 4.13
C TYR A 213 -1.36 -10.87 5.24
N LEU A 214 -0.90 -9.91 6.05
CA LEU A 214 -0.11 -10.18 7.24
C LEU A 214 -0.98 -10.66 8.42
N ARG A 215 -2.27 -10.29 8.42
CA ARG A 215 -3.27 -10.79 9.37
C ARG A 215 -4.10 -11.88 8.72
N ARG A 216 -4.28 -13.00 9.41
CA ARG A 216 -5.26 -14.01 9.02
C ARG A 216 -6.67 -13.43 9.13
N SER A 217 -7.54 -13.72 8.19
CA SER A 217 -8.94 -13.31 8.28
C SER A 217 -9.61 -13.91 9.52
N ASP A 218 -10.61 -13.23 10.09
CA ASP A 218 -11.36 -13.77 11.24
C ASP A 218 -11.97 -15.14 10.93
N ALA A 219 -12.31 -15.41 9.67
CA ALA A 219 -12.80 -16.70 9.21
C ALA A 219 -11.71 -17.80 9.26
N GLU A 220 -10.46 -17.49 8.94
CA GLU A 220 -9.32 -18.40 9.04
C GLU A 220 -8.95 -18.69 10.49
N VAL A 221 -8.99 -17.66 11.34
CA VAL A 221 -8.77 -17.81 12.80
C VAL A 221 -9.84 -18.74 13.40
N LEU A 222 -11.13 -18.51 13.08
CA LEU A 222 -12.23 -19.36 13.54
C LEU A 222 -12.14 -20.79 13.00
N ARG A 223 -11.66 -20.98 11.78
CA ARG A 223 -11.45 -22.33 11.19
C ARG A 223 -10.34 -23.10 11.91
N LEU A 224 -9.26 -22.43 12.28
CA LEU A 224 -8.13 -23.02 13.00
C LEU A 224 -8.47 -23.30 14.47
N ALA A 225 -9.38 -22.52 15.07
CA ALA A 225 -9.86 -22.72 16.44
C ALA A 225 -10.89 -23.87 16.59
N ARG A 226 -11.43 -24.41 15.48
CA ARG A 226 -12.30 -25.59 15.54
C ARG A 226 -11.45 -26.84 15.79
N PRO A 227 -11.69 -27.60 16.89
CA PRO A 227 -11.04 -28.87 17.07
C PRO A 227 -11.42 -29.80 15.90
N ALA A 228 -10.42 -30.53 15.41
CA ALA A 228 -10.66 -31.52 14.37
C ALA A 228 -11.82 -32.43 14.84
N ALA A 229 -12.89 -32.48 14.07
CA ALA A 229 -13.98 -33.41 14.32
C ALA A 229 -13.40 -34.82 14.31
N LYS A 230 -13.56 -35.52 15.45
CA LYS A 230 -13.16 -36.94 15.61
C LYS A 230 -14.05 -37.83 14.76
#